data_022ca82c1b1be23f3c3f0b136e4e7b4a
#
_entry.id   022ca82c1b1be23f3c3f0b136e4e7b4a
#
_cell.length_a   1.000
_cell.length_b   1.000
_cell.length_c   1.000
_cell.angle_alpha   90.00
_cell.angle_beta   90.00
_cell.angle_gamma   90.00
#
_symmetry.space_group_name_H-M   'P 1'
#
loop_
_entity.id
_entity.type
_entity.pdbx_description
1 polymer ?
#
loop_
_entity_poly.entity_id
_entity_poly.type
_entity_poly.pdbx_seq_one_letter_code
_entity_poly.pdbx_strand_id
1 'polypeptide(L)'
;MNREQGRPIEILLVEDSPSDTELTLEALRDFRVRNNVSVVEDGVLALDFLRRQGPYAQAPRPDLIMLDLNLPRKDGREVLAAIKGDERFRSIPVVVLTTSRADQDILRAYQLNANCYINKPVDFSQFLEVVRSIETFWLFVVTLPPGLGGGTA
;
A
#
# COMPACT_ATOMS: atom_id res chain seq x y z
N MET A 1 25.85 -7.94 8.20
CA MET A 1 24.52 -8.09 8.12
C MET A 1 23.86 -6.88 7.70
N ASN A 2 22.84 -7.03 7.24
CA ASN A 2 22.20 -5.96 6.66
C ASN A 2 20.90 -5.74 7.36
N ARG A 3 20.78 -4.67 8.05
CA ARG A 3 19.59 -4.44 8.81
C ARG A 3 18.39 -4.21 7.92
N GLU A 4 18.62 -3.73 6.72
CA GLU A 4 17.50 -3.60 5.79
C GLU A 4 16.93 -4.95 5.46
N GLN A 5 17.75 -5.96 5.39
CA GLN A 5 17.25 -7.29 5.12
C GLN A 5 16.41 -7.80 6.27
N GLY A 6 16.69 -7.32 7.48
CA GLY A 6 15.91 -7.73 8.62
C GLY A 6 14.69 -6.90 8.88
N ARG A 7 14.56 -5.77 8.21
CA ARG A 7 13.44 -4.87 8.46
C ARG A 7 12.22 -5.33 7.67
N PRO A 8 11.09 -5.53 8.33
CA PRO A 8 9.88 -5.88 7.58
C PRO A 8 9.36 -4.69 6.78
N ILE A 9 8.64 -4.99 5.73
CA ILE A 9 7.97 -3.98 4.94
C ILE A 9 6.73 -3.53 5.69
N GLU A 10 6.54 -2.22 5.79
CA GLU A 10 5.36 -1.66 6.45
C GLU A 10 4.28 -1.44 5.43
N ILE A 11 3.14 -2.08 5.62
CA ILE A 11 2.01 -1.99 4.70
C ILE A 11 0.84 -1.36 5.44
N LEU A 12 0.23 -0.33 4.84
CA LEU A 12 -1.01 0.23 5.33
C LEU A 12 -2.14 -0.30 4.46
N LEU A 13 -3.07 -1.03 5.06
CA LEU A 13 -4.25 -1.54 4.37
C LEU A 13 -5.45 -0.71 4.78
N VAL A 14 -6.07 -0.06 3.81
CA VAL A 14 -7.25 0.77 4.04
C VAL A 14 -8.44 0.01 3.49
N GLU A 15 -9.23 -0.58 4.39
CA GLU A 15 -10.28 -1.50 4.01
C GLU A 15 -11.33 -1.56 5.11
N ASP A 16 -12.61 -1.39 4.76
CA ASP A 16 -13.66 -1.40 5.78
C ASP A 16 -14.41 -2.74 5.87
N SER A 17 -14.19 -3.65 4.93
CA SER A 17 -14.86 -4.94 4.94
C SER A 17 -14.03 -5.95 5.71
N PRO A 18 -14.56 -6.52 6.81
CA PRO A 18 -13.79 -7.51 7.58
C PRO A 18 -13.41 -8.74 6.76
N SER A 19 -14.31 -9.20 5.88
CA SER A 19 -14.01 -10.38 5.09
C SER A 19 -12.94 -10.10 4.04
N ASP A 20 -12.97 -8.92 3.41
CA ASP A 20 -11.95 -8.57 2.45
C ASP A 20 -10.60 -8.35 3.14
N THR A 21 -10.64 -7.78 4.34
CA THR A 21 -9.43 -7.62 5.12
C THR A 21 -8.80 -8.99 5.40
N GLU A 22 -9.61 -9.95 5.79
CA GLU A 22 -9.11 -11.27 6.12
C GLU A 22 -8.47 -11.94 4.90
N LEU A 23 -9.10 -11.82 3.75
CA LEU A 23 -8.54 -12.41 2.53
C LEU A 23 -7.20 -11.76 2.16
N THR A 24 -7.13 -10.45 2.31
CA THR A 24 -5.89 -9.73 2.01
C THR A 24 -4.78 -10.12 2.98
N LEU A 25 -5.11 -10.19 4.26
CA LEU A 25 -4.11 -10.59 5.25
C LEU A 25 -3.61 -12.01 5.01
N GLU A 26 -4.50 -12.89 4.55
CA GLU A 26 -4.10 -14.24 4.23
C GLU A 26 -3.11 -14.27 3.07
N ALA A 27 -3.39 -13.48 2.05
CA ALA A 27 -2.47 -13.37 0.91
C ALA A 27 -1.11 -12.85 1.35
N LEU A 28 -1.11 -11.88 2.26
CA LEU A 28 0.14 -11.30 2.74
C LEU A 28 0.93 -12.24 3.63
N ARG A 29 0.25 -13.14 4.33
CA ARG A 29 0.95 -14.13 5.16
C ARG A 29 1.78 -15.10 4.32
N ASP A 30 1.34 -15.36 3.09
CA ASP A 30 2.06 -16.27 2.22
C ASP A 30 3.21 -15.59 1.48
N PHE A 31 3.33 -14.28 1.65
CA PHE A 31 4.38 -13.54 0.99
C PHE A 31 5.70 -13.79 1.69
N ARG A 32 6.75 -14.02 0.92
CA ARG A 32 8.03 -14.40 1.49
C ARG A 32 8.75 -13.28 2.20
N VAL A 33 8.47 -12.05 1.83
CA VAL A 33 9.12 -10.92 2.45
C VAL A 33 8.39 -10.61 3.75
N ARG A 34 9.15 -10.44 4.82
CA ARG A 34 8.53 -10.09 6.11
C ARG A 34 7.80 -8.78 5.99
N ASN A 35 6.62 -8.74 6.56
CA ASN A 35 5.82 -7.52 6.47
C ASN A 35 4.99 -7.34 7.74
N ASN A 36 4.72 -6.09 8.06
CA ASN A 36 3.80 -5.69 9.11
C ASN A 36 2.65 -4.96 8.45
N VAL A 37 1.43 -5.34 8.77
CA VAL A 37 0.26 -4.73 8.16
C VAL A 37 -0.50 -3.97 9.23
N SER A 38 -0.75 -2.69 8.97
CA SER A 38 -1.62 -1.87 9.80
C SER A 38 -2.91 -1.68 9.03
N VAL A 39 -4.04 -1.94 9.68
CA VAL A 39 -5.35 -1.86 9.02
C VAL A 39 -6.11 -0.66 9.56
N VAL A 40 -6.63 0.16 8.67
CA VAL A 40 -7.56 1.24 9.05
C VAL A 40 -8.82 1.08 8.22
N GLU A 41 -9.95 1.52 8.74
CA GLU A 41 -11.24 1.17 8.18
C GLU A 41 -11.89 2.26 7.35
N ASP A 42 -11.32 3.45 7.31
CA ASP A 42 -11.89 4.50 6.47
C ASP A 42 -10.83 5.51 6.05
N GLY A 43 -11.23 6.42 5.17
CA GLY A 43 -10.29 7.34 4.58
C GLY A 43 -9.78 8.41 5.54
N VAL A 44 -10.59 8.79 6.52
CA VAL A 44 -10.14 9.77 7.51
C VAL A 44 -9.02 9.16 8.34
N LEU A 45 -9.23 7.92 8.79
CA LEU A 45 -8.22 7.23 9.59
C LEU A 45 -6.94 6.98 8.78
N ALA A 46 -7.08 6.74 7.47
CA ALA A 46 -5.91 6.54 6.64
C ALA A 46 -5.04 7.79 6.61
N LEU A 47 -5.64 8.95 6.46
CA LEU A 47 -4.86 10.18 6.44
C LEU A 47 -4.31 10.53 7.81
N ASP A 48 -5.06 10.25 8.88
CA ASP A 48 -4.55 10.44 10.23
C ASP A 48 -3.32 9.55 10.46
N PHE A 49 -3.37 8.32 9.99
CA PHE A 49 -2.25 7.40 10.12
C PHE A 49 -1.01 7.96 9.43
N LEU A 50 -1.17 8.42 8.20
CA LEU A 50 -0.05 8.95 7.44
C LEU A 50 0.52 10.20 8.08
N ARG A 51 -0.35 11.05 8.62
CA ARG A 51 0.06 12.30 9.25
C ARG A 51 0.46 12.12 10.71
N ARG A 52 0.35 10.91 11.23
CA ARG A 52 0.65 10.59 12.61
C ARG A 52 -0.12 11.44 13.59
N GLN A 53 -1.41 11.58 13.33
CA GLN A 53 -2.31 12.37 14.16
C GLN A 53 -3.14 11.47 15.06
N GLY A 54 -3.56 12.01 16.21
CA GLY A 54 -4.40 11.30 17.14
C GLY A 54 -3.72 10.03 17.66
N PRO A 55 -4.42 8.90 17.61
CA PRO A 55 -3.84 7.66 18.14
C PRO A 55 -2.68 7.14 17.31
N TYR A 56 -2.37 7.77 16.18
CA TYR A 56 -1.33 7.29 15.28
C TYR A 56 -0.02 8.06 15.44
N ALA A 57 0.19 8.69 16.59
CA ALA A 57 1.40 9.48 16.80
C ALA A 57 2.68 8.66 16.61
N GLN A 58 2.61 7.35 16.89
CA GLN A 58 3.77 6.48 16.76
C GLN A 58 3.71 5.57 15.54
N ALA A 59 2.83 5.85 14.61
CA ALA A 59 2.64 5.00 13.44
C ALA A 59 3.88 5.04 12.54
N PRO A 60 4.25 3.90 11.96
CA PRO A 60 5.36 3.89 11.02
C PRO A 60 4.94 4.49 9.69
N ARG A 61 5.92 4.98 8.95
CA ARG A 61 5.65 5.40 7.59
C ARG A 61 5.48 4.16 6.72
N PRO A 62 4.38 4.02 6.01
CA PRO A 62 4.20 2.83 5.16
C PRO A 62 5.18 2.82 4.00
N ASP A 63 5.59 1.63 3.64
CA ASP A 63 6.36 1.42 2.44
C ASP A 63 5.43 1.12 1.25
N LEU A 64 4.20 0.71 1.55
CA LEU A 64 3.21 0.38 0.54
C LEU A 64 1.83 0.66 1.12
N ILE A 65 0.94 1.24 0.32
CA ILE A 65 -0.45 1.46 0.71
C ILE A 65 -1.33 0.61 -0.19
N MET A 66 -2.20 -0.19 0.42
CA MET A 66 -3.23 -0.93 -0.31
C MET A 66 -4.55 -0.24 0.03
N LEU A 67 -5.22 0.29 -0.97
CA LEU A 67 -6.32 1.23 -0.78
C LEU A 67 -7.57 0.78 -1.49
N ASP A 68 -8.62 0.49 -0.72
CA ASP A 68 -9.94 0.25 -1.27
C ASP A 68 -10.53 1.59 -1.70
N LEU A 69 -11.19 1.62 -2.84
CA LEU A 69 -11.80 2.84 -3.31
C LEU A 69 -13.12 3.14 -2.62
N ASN A 70 -13.86 2.12 -2.20
CA ASN A 70 -15.20 2.30 -1.65
C ASN A 70 -15.17 2.30 -0.14
N LEU A 71 -14.81 3.43 0.43
CA LEU A 71 -14.63 3.58 1.88
C LEU A 71 -15.67 4.51 2.46
N PRO A 72 -16.04 4.31 3.74
CA PRO A 72 -16.90 5.28 4.42
C PRO A 72 -16.12 6.54 4.78
N ARG A 73 -16.85 7.57 5.09
CA ARG A 73 -16.42 8.89 5.51
C ARG A 73 -15.63 9.60 4.41
N LYS A 74 -14.37 9.22 4.19
CA LYS A 74 -13.60 9.81 3.12
C LYS A 74 -13.30 8.72 2.11
N ASP A 75 -13.80 8.89 0.92
CA ASP A 75 -13.72 7.94 -0.17
C ASP A 75 -12.26 7.67 -0.56
N GLY A 76 -12.01 6.49 -1.07
CA GLY A 76 -10.66 6.12 -1.49
C GLY A 76 -10.09 7.02 -2.56
N ARG A 77 -10.93 7.55 -3.44
CA ARG A 77 -10.45 8.47 -4.47
C ARG A 77 -9.93 9.75 -3.83
N GLU A 78 -10.61 10.24 -2.81
CA GLU A 78 -10.15 11.42 -2.08
C GLU A 78 -8.86 11.14 -1.35
N VAL A 79 -8.73 9.93 -0.79
CA VAL A 79 -7.50 9.56 -0.11
C VAL A 79 -6.34 9.50 -1.10
N LEU A 80 -6.57 8.89 -2.26
CA LEU A 80 -5.53 8.80 -3.27
C LEU A 80 -5.09 10.19 -3.73
N ALA A 81 -6.06 11.09 -3.95
CA ALA A 81 -5.73 12.43 -4.35
C ALA A 81 -4.92 13.16 -3.28
N ALA A 82 -5.28 12.96 -2.01
CA ALA A 82 -4.55 13.58 -0.91
C ALA A 82 -3.11 13.06 -0.82
N ILE A 83 -2.93 11.76 -1.02
CA ILE A 83 -1.60 11.15 -0.99
C ILE A 83 -0.76 11.71 -2.14
N LYS A 84 -1.30 11.72 -3.34
CA LYS A 84 -0.53 12.15 -4.51
C LYS A 84 -0.28 13.64 -4.52
N GLY A 85 -1.09 14.40 -3.82
CA GLY A 85 -0.91 15.84 -3.73
C GLY A 85 0.00 16.29 -2.60
N ASP A 86 0.50 15.38 -1.79
CA ASP A 86 1.32 15.74 -0.63
C ASP A 86 2.74 15.26 -0.85
N GLU A 87 3.69 16.18 -0.79
CA GLU A 87 5.10 15.85 -1.04
C GLU A 87 5.61 14.77 -0.10
N ARG A 88 5.07 14.71 1.10
CA ARG A 88 5.55 13.75 2.09
C ARG A 88 5.17 12.33 1.74
N PHE A 89 4.08 12.15 0.99
CA PHE A 89 3.50 10.82 0.79
C PHE A 89 3.44 10.36 -0.64
N ARG A 90 3.58 11.27 -1.60
CA ARG A 90 3.31 10.91 -2.99
C ARG A 90 4.29 9.90 -3.56
N SER A 91 5.42 9.69 -2.91
CA SER A 91 6.37 8.69 -3.39
C SER A 91 6.06 7.28 -2.86
N ILE A 92 5.10 7.15 -1.94
CA ILE A 92 4.74 5.84 -1.43
C ILE A 92 3.91 5.13 -2.50
N PRO A 93 4.30 3.92 -2.91
CA PRO A 93 3.50 3.17 -3.89
C PRO A 93 2.11 2.88 -3.35
N VAL A 94 1.10 3.03 -4.22
CA VAL A 94 -0.28 2.77 -3.86
C VAL A 94 -0.84 1.70 -4.80
N VAL A 95 -1.36 0.64 -4.21
CA VAL A 95 -2.07 -0.40 -4.93
C VAL A 95 -3.55 -0.21 -4.63
N VAL A 96 -4.35 -0.01 -5.66
CA VAL A 96 -5.77 0.23 -5.50
C VAL A 96 -6.53 -1.08 -5.58
N LEU A 97 -7.40 -1.31 -4.60
CA LEU A 97 -8.26 -2.49 -4.56
C LEU A 97 -9.62 -2.06 -5.13
N THR A 98 -10.07 -2.74 -6.15
CA THR A 98 -11.28 -2.33 -6.83
C THR A 98 -12.10 -3.54 -7.25
N THR A 99 -13.43 -3.36 -7.35
CA THR A 99 -14.32 -4.43 -7.79
C THR A 99 -14.66 -4.31 -9.27
N SER A 100 -14.25 -3.25 -9.94
CA SER A 100 -14.64 -3.07 -11.33
C SER A 100 -13.63 -2.26 -12.11
N ARG A 101 -13.63 -2.49 -13.42
CA ARG A 101 -12.82 -1.70 -14.34
C ARG A 101 -13.31 -0.25 -14.41
N ALA A 102 -14.58 -0.04 -14.14
CA ALA A 102 -15.12 1.32 -14.17
C ALA A 102 -14.42 2.23 -13.15
N ASP A 103 -14.06 1.68 -11.99
CA ASP A 103 -13.33 2.46 -11.00
C ASP A 103 -11.96 2.89 -11.53
N GLN A 104 -11.29 2.01 -12.26
CA GLN A 104 -10.00 2.36 -12.85
C GLN A 104 -10.16 3.47 -13.87
N ASP A 105 -11.23 3.42 -14.67
CA ASP A 105 -11.48 4.45 -15.66
C ASP A 105 -11.76 5.79 -15.02
N ILE A 106 -12.48 5.78 -13.89
CA ILE A 106 -12.77 7.02 -13.17
C ILE A 106 -11.48 7.66 -12.67
N LEU A 107 -10.60 6.85 -12.09
CA LEU A 107 -9.33 7.38 -11.61
C LEU A 107 -8.50 7.96 -12.74
N ARG A 108 -8.52 7.29 -13.88
CA ARG A 108 -7.77 7.76 -15.03
C ARG A 108 -8.33 9.07 -15.54
N ALA A 109 -9.67 9.19 -15.54
CA ALA A 109 -10.32 10.40 -16.01
C ALA A 109 -9.98 11.61 -15.15
N TYR A 110 -9.76 11.39 -13.87
CA TYR A 110 -9.37 12.48 -12.96
C TYR A 110 -7.87 12.59 -12.81
N GLN A 111 -7.12 11.84 -13.61
CA GLN A 111 -5.66 11.90 -13.59
C GLN A 111 -5.07 11.51 -12.23
N LEU A 112 -5.75 10.63 -11.55
CA LEU A 112 -5.25 10.06 -10.32
C LEU A 112 -4.57 8.75 -10.66
N ASN A 113 -3.34 8.61 -10.25
CA ASN A 113 -2.54 7.44 -10.61
C ASN A 113 -2.28 6.56 -9.40
N ALA A 114 -2.51 5.28 -9.57
CA ALA A 114 -2.03 4.29 -8.64
C ALA A 114 -0.91 3.51 -9.33
N ASN A 115 -0.09 2.86 -8.55
CA ASN A 115 0.98 2.07 -9.12
C ASN A 115 0.44 0.78 -9.74
N CYS A 116 -0.54 0.19 -9.09
CA CYS A 116 -1.16 -1.04 -9.58
C CYS A 116 -2.60 -1.10 -9.13
N TYR A 117 -3.36 -2.00 -9.77
CA TYR A 117 -4.75 -2.26 -9.39
C TYR A 117 -4.91 -3.75 -9.13
N ILE A 118 -5.65 -4.10 -8.10
CA ILE A 118 -6.01 -5.48 -7.82
C ILE A 118 -7.52 -5.57 -7.78
N ASN A 119 -8.08 -6.52 -8.53
CA ASN A 119 -9.52 -6.77 -8.47
C ASN A 119 -9.83 -7.58 -7.22
N LYS A 120 -10.88 -7.18 -6.51
CA LYS A 120 -11.32 -7.92 -5.34
C LYS A 120 -12.15 -9.11 -5.77
N PRO A 121 -12.12 -10.20 -5.04
CA PRO A 121 -11.36 -10.41 -3.80
C PRO A 121 -9.88 -10.60 -4.08
N VAL A 122 -9.06 -10.13 -3.17
CA VAL A 122 -7.62 -10.26 -3.30
C VAL A 122 -7.23 -11.69 -3.04
N ASP A 123 -6.45 -12.26 -3.95
CA ASP A 123 -5.91 -13.59 -3.71
C ASP A 123 -4.39 -13.55 -3.84
N PHE A 124 -3.76 -14.64 -3.45
CA PHE A 124 -2.32 -14.69 -3.42
C PHE A 124 -1.71 -14.49 -4.82
N SER A 125 -2.33 -15.08 -5.84
CA SER A 125 -1.79 -14.97 -7.20
C SER A 125 -1.76 -13.54 -7.69
N GLN A 126 -2.85 -12.81 -7.48
CA GLN A 126 -2.92 -11.41 -7.88
C GLN A 126 -1.90 -10.58 -7.12
N PHE A 127 -1.83 -10.80 -5.82
CA PHE A 127 -0.90 -10.05 -5.00
C PHE A 127 0.53 -10.33 -5.42
N LEU A 128 0.83 -11.59 -5.73
CA LEU A 128 2.16 -11.96 -6.16
C LEU A 128 2.56 -11.26 -7.46
N GLU A 129 1.62 -11.15 -8.39
CA GLU A 129 1.87 -10.43 -9.63
C GLU A 129 2.18 -8.97 -9.38
N VAL A 130 1.40 -8.35 -8.50
CA VAL A 130 1.61 -6.95 -8.16
C VAL A 130 2.98 -6.76 -7.52
N VAL A 131 3.31 -7.63 -6.58
CA VAL A 131 4.59 -7.54 -5.90
C VAL A 131 5.73 -7.71 -6.88
N ARG A 132 5.58 -8.61 -7.83
CA ARG A 132 6.63 -8.79 -8.84
C ARG A 132 6.84 -7.54 -9.68
N SER A 133 5.77 -6.81 -9.95
CA SER A 133 5.91 -5.61 -10.76
C SER A 133 6.63 -4.50 -10.03
N ILE A 134 6.61 -4.50 -8.70
CA ILE A 134 7.28 -3.49 -7.91
C ILE A 134 8.46 -4.06 -7.12
N GLU A 135 8.67 -5.35 -7.18
CA GLU A 135 9.68 -5.99 -6.37
C GLU A 135 11.09 -5.48 -6.70
N THR A 136 11.37 -5.26 -7.96
CA THR A 136 12.65 -4.68 -8.32
C THR A 136 12.85 -3.36 -7.63
N PHE A 137 11.81 -2.53 -7.62
CA PHE A 137 11.86 -1.27 -6.93
C PHE A 137 12.10 -1.49 -5.44
N TRP A 138 11.39 -2.46 -4.84
CA TRP A 138 11.54 -2.74 -3.42
C TRP A 138 12.92 -3.24 -3.08
N LEU A 139 13.43 -4.16 -3.87
CA LEU A 139 14.79 -4.65 -3.66
C LEU A 139 15.78 -3.52 -3.75
N PHE A 140 15.58 -2.64 -4.71
CA PHE A 140 16.50 -1.56 -4.93
C PHE A 140 16.41 -0.49 -3.86
N VAL A 141 15.21 -0.17 -3.42
CA VAL A 141 15.00 0.95 -2.51
C VAL A 141 15.05 0.51 -1.06
N VAL A 142 14.59 -0.69 -0.76
CA VAL A 142 14.40 -1.13 0.61
C VAL A 142 15.45 -2.10 1.06
N THR A 143 15.74 -3.11 0.27
CA THR A 143 16.63 -4.17 0.71
C THR A 143 18.09 -3.96 0.36
N LEU A 144 18.36 -3.22 -0.70
CA LEU A 144 19.77 -2.94 -1.00
C LEU A 144 20.20 -1.77 -0.16
N PRO A 145 21.21 -1.94 0.65
CA PRO A 145 21.66 -0.84 1.48
C PRO A 145 22.11 0.30 0.62
N PRO A 146 21.97 1.50 1.10
CA PRO A 146 22.54 2.63 0.42
C PRO A 146 24.00 2.36 0.20
N GLY A 147 24.59 2.49 -0.67
CA GLY A 147 25.98 2.24 -0.85
C GLY A 147 26.27 0.87 -1.38
N LEU A 148 25.36 -0.04 -1.19
CA LEU A 148 25.52 -1.30 -1.79
C LEU A 148 24.69 -1.45 -2.97
N GLY A 149 23.80 -0.56 -3.06
CA GLY A 149 22.83 -0.70 -4.08
C GLY A 149 23.46 -1.11 -5.26
N GLY A 150 24.39 -0.58 -5.42
CA GLY A 150 25.00 -1.04 -6.51
C GLY A 150 25.56 -2.32 -6.22
N GLY A 151 25.94 -2.43 -5.36
CA GLY A 151 26.61 -3.50 -5.39
C GLY A 151 26.20 -4.54 -4.69
N THR A 152 25.66 -4.51 -4.30
CA THR A 152 25.48 -5.51 -3.78
C THR A 152 25.23 -6.12 -4.12
N ALA A 153 25.68 -5.87 -4.20
CA ALA A 153 25.44 -6.34 -4.58
C ALA A 153 25.47 -6.63 -4.92
#